data_dc650a55d3e30c77b4bdb6ef965ca9cf
#
_entry.id   dc650a55d3e30c77b4bdb6ef965ca9cf
#
_cell.length_a   1.000
_cell.length_b   1.000
_cell.length_c   1.000
_cell.angle_alpha   90.00
_cell.angle_beta   90.00
_cell.angle_gamma   90.00
#
_symmetry.space_group_name_H-M   'P 1'
#
loop_
_entity.id
_entity.type
_entity.pdbx_description
1 polymer ?
#
loop_
_entity_poly.entity_id
_entity_poly.type
_entity_poly.pdbx_seq_one_letter_code
_entity_poly.pdbx_strand_id
1 'polypeptide(L)'
;MCFSIRKGGIIMAKYPKYKVAAVQAAPVYLDLAATVDKSVGIIEEAAKNGAKLIGFPEGFLPGYPWFAFLGRALDYVPRFYHKLYLNAVEVPSDALAKISQAARDNDIYVCISGSEKDGGSLYLTQFWFNNKGDLIGKHRKMRVSVAERLIWGDGSGSLMPVFDTELGRLGGCQCWEHDVALDIAAMNAQNEQVHVASWPGYFDDDIASKAYAIQTGTFVLMTSSVYDDRLYTMLCTDENGNLEEDRLAYFKTLKQGHTAIIGPDGNLRSDYVPSGKEGIAYADIDLEDIIDYKYGFDAAGQYRNQYLTLNFYRKPHPFCNFIGDGEQDPISYDELQPYAANTDMSE
;
A
#
# COMPACT_ATOMS: atom_id res chain seq x y z
N MET A 1 28.11 7.69 10.60
CA MET A 1 27.42 8.96 10.85
C MET A 1 26.97 9.51 9.50
N CYS A 2 25.74 9.24 9.10
CA CYS A 2 25.15 9.85 7.92
C CYS A 2 24.18 10.94 8.40
N PHE A 3 24.70 12.13 8.64
CA PHE A 3 23.85 13.30 8.82
C PHE A 3 23.41 13.78 7.43
N SER A 4 22.14 13.61 7.12
CA SER A 4 21.54 14.34 6.00
C SER A 4 21.40 15.80 6.43
N ILE A 5 22.37 16.62 6.06
CA ILE A 5 22.26 18.08 6.23
C ILE A 5 21.31 18.58 5.13
N ARG A 6 20.02 18.62 5.41
CA ARG A 6 19.11 19.51 4.68
C ARG A 6 19.34 20.93 5.21
N LYS A 7 19.37 21.90 4.31
CA LYS A 7 19.45 23.32 4.66
C LYS A 7 18.33 23.68 5.66
N GLY A 8 18.68 23.87 6.93
CA GLY A 8 17.77 24.31 7.99
C GLY A 8 17.77 23.42 9.21
N GLY A 9 18.65 23.69 10.18
CA GLY A 9 18.55 23.22 11.57
C GLY A 9 18.70 21.70 11.81
N ILE A 10 19.25 21.35 12.96
CA ILE A 10 19.17 19.98 13.51
C ILE A 10 17.70 19.77 13.90
N ILE A 11 16.98 18.95 13.13
CA ILE A 11 15.63 18.49 13.51
C ILE A 11 15.83 17.42 14.56
N MET A 12 15.53 17.73 15.81
CA MET A 12 15.48 16.72 16.88
C MET A 12 14.33 15.77 16.60
N ALA A 13 14.54 14.47 16.84
CA ALA A 13 13.47 13.50 16.78
C ALA A 13 12.32 13.93 17.69
N LYS A 14 11.08 13.85 17.17
CA LYS A 14 9.89 14.19 17.93
C LYS A 14 9.32 12.90 18.54
N TYR A 15 8.89 13.01 19.78
CA TYR A 15 8.25 11.91 20.53
C TYR A 15 6.87 12.35 21.04
N PRO A 16 5.93 12.70 20.14
CA PRO A 16 4.60 13.13 20.55
C PRO A 16 3.75 11.96 21.03
N LYS A 17 2.68 12.34 21.79
CA LYS A 17 1.61 11.42 22.18
C LYS A 17 0.35 11.75 21.39
N TYR A 18 -0.27 10.75 20.79
CA TYR A 18 -1.49 10.94 20.01
C TYR A 18 -2.23 9.63 19.78
N LYS A 19 -3.48 9.74 19.34
CA LYS A 19 -4.31 8.59 19.00
C LYS A 19 -4.12 8.19 17.55
N VAL A 20 -4.03 6.88 17.30
CA VAL A 20 -3.97 6.28 15.97
C VAL A 20 -5.15 5.36 15.72
N ALA A 21 -5.44 5.10 14.45
CA ALA A 21 -6.54 4.27 14.00
C ALA A 21 -6.08 3.26 12.94
N ALA A 22 -6.46 2.00 13.09
CA ALA A 22 -6.21 0.94 12.12
C ALA A 22 -7.55 0.36 11.63
N VAL A 23 -7.75 0.35 10.32
CA VAL A 23 -9.04 0.01 9.70
C VAL A 23 -9.13 -1.48 9.41
N GLN A 24 -10.29 -2.07 9.74
CA GLN A 24 -10.76 -3.35 9.25
C GLN A 24 -12.07 -3.15 8.51
N ALA A 25 -12.04 -3.24 7.17
CA ALA A 25 -13.24 -3.01 6.37
C ALA A 25 -13.18 -3.74 5.03
N ALA A 26 -14.36 -3.98 4.43
CA ALA A 26 -14.47 -4.39 3.04
C ALA A 26 -14.46 -3.14 2.14
N PRO A 27 -13.77 -3.15 1.00
CA PRO A 27 -14.00 -2.16 -0.04
C PRO A 27 -15.38 -2.37 -0.69
N VAL A 28 -15.89 -1.38 -1.40
CA VAL A 28 -16.99 -1.62 -2.35
C VAL A 28 -16.38 -2.27 -3.59
N TYR A 29 -16.33 -3.59 -3.61
CA TYR A 29 -15.45 -4.37 -4.47
C TYR A 29 -15.54 -4.02 -5.94
N LEU A 30 -14.39 -3.69 -6.54
CA LEU A 30 -14.18 -3.24 -7.92
C LEU A 30 -15.05 -2.00 -8.31
N ASP A 31 -15.25 -1.10 -7.35
CA ASP A 31 -15.93 0.18 -7.54
C ASP A 31 -15.14 1.28 -6.82
N LEU A 32 -14.30 1.99 -7.57
CA LEU A 32 -13.38 2.99 -7.00
C LEU A 32 -14.15 4.14 -6.34
N ALA A 33 -15.15 4.68 -7.03
CA ALA A 33 -15.87 5.85 -6.53
C ALA A 33 -16.58 5.55 -5.22
N ALA A 34 -17.31 4.42 -5.15
CA ALA A 34 -18.01 4.01 -3.94
C ALA A 34 -17.04 3.63 -2.80
N THR A 35 -15.86 3.05 -3.13
CA THR A 35 -14.84 2.74 -2.12
C THR A 35 -14.21 4.01 -1.56
N VAL A 36 -13.98 5.03 -2.40
CA VAL A 36 -13.48 6.34 -1.97
C VAL A 36 -14.48 7.02 -1.05
N ASP A 37 -15.78 7.04 -1.42
CA ASP A 37 -16.81 7.65 -0.58
C ASP A 37 -16.92 6.93 0.78
N LYS A 38 -16.83 5.61 0.81
CA LYS A 38 -16.73 4.82 2.05
C LYS A 38 -15.48 5.18 2.86
N SER A 39 -14.33 5.34 2.20
CA SER A 39 -13.06 5.70 2.85
C SER A 39 -13.15 7.07 3.52
N VAL A 40 -13.79 8.04 2.87
CA VAL A 40 -14.05 9.38 3.44
C VAL A 40 -14.83 9.26 4.74
N GLY A 41 -15.93 8.50 4.76
CA GLY A 41 -16.72 8.28 5.99
C GLY A 41 -15.92 7.62 7.12
N ILE A 42 -15.04 6.67 6.79
CA ILE A 42 -14.14 6.02 7.77
C ILE A 42 -13.10 7.01 8.32
N ILE A 43 -12.53 7.89 7.47
CA ILE A 43 -11.60 8.94 7.89
C ILE A 43 -12.28 9.92 8.85
N GLU A 44 -13.49 10.37 8.52
CA GLU A 44 -14.29 11.27 9.36
C GLU A 44 -14.60 10.64 10.73
N GLU A 45 -15.00 9.35 10.75
CA GLU A 45 -15.23 8.61 11.98
C GLU A 45 -13.98 8.53 12.85
N ALA A 46 -12.83 8.17 12.26
CA ALA A 46 -11.57 8.08 12.99
C ALA A 46 -11.14 9.42 13.58
N ALA A 47 -11.23 10.50 12.82
CA ALA A 47 -10.90 11.83 13.28
C ALA A 47 -11.85 12.31 14.40
N LYS A 48 -13.15 12.03 14.28
CA LYS A 48 -14.14 12.31 15.32
C LYS A 48 -13.83 11.60 16.64
N ASN A 49 -13.22 10.40 16.57
CA ASN A 49 -12.72 9.66 17.72
C ASN A 49 -11.34 10.14 18.21
N GLY A 50 -10.80 11.20 17.61
CA GLY A 50 -9.55 11.85 18.01
C GLY A 50 -8.28 11.28 17.41
N ALA A 51 -8.37 10.39 16.41
CA ALA A 51 -7.20 9.87 15.71
C ALA A 51 -6.48 10.97 14.91
N LYS A 52 -5.14 10.92 14.90
CA LYS A 52 -4.28 11.81 14.12
C LYS A 52 -3.60 11.10 12.95
N LEU A 53 -3.62 9.78 12.94
CA LEU A 53 -3.15 8.93 11.86
C LEU A 53 -4.13 7.77 11.68
N ILE A 54 -4.49 7.47 10.43
CA ILE A 54 -5.29 6.32 10.06
C ILE A 54 -4.61 5.50 8.98
N GLY A 55 -4.60 4.16 9.13
CA GLY A 55 -4.13 3.20 8.14
C GLY A 55 -5.25 2.34 7.59
N PHE A 56 -5.21 2.05 6.29
CA PHE A 56 -6.16 1.21 5.56
C PHE A 56 -5.55 -0.10 5.08
N PRO A 57 -6.38 -1.15 4.84
CA PRO A 57 -5.94 -2.44 4.33
C PRO A 57 -5.25 -2.38 2.96
N GLU A 58 -4.51 -3.46 2.64
CA GLU A 58 -3.84 -3.64 1.35
C GLU A 58 -4.85 -3.72 0.20
N GLY A 59 -4.55 -2.97 -0.88
CA GLY A 59 -5.37 -2.98 -2.09
C GLY A 59 -6.81 -2.49 -1.88
N PHE A 60 -7.08 -1.67 -0.85
CA PHE A 60 -8.42 -1.23 -0.50
C PHE A 60 -9.12 -0.48 -1.64
N LEU A 61 -8.37 0.30 -2.43
CA LEU A 61 -8.87 1.02 -3.61
C LEU A 61 -8.54 0.24 -4.90
N PRO A 62 -9.51 -0.35 -5.60
CA PRO A 62 -10.93 -0.57 -5.33
C PRO A 62 -11.22 -1.97 -4.76
N GLY A 63 -10.25 -2.64 -4.18
CA GLY A 63 -10.32 -4.00 -3.64
C GLY A 63 -9.19 -4.89 -4.14
N TYR A 64 -8.71 -5.75 -3.24
CA TYR A 64 -7.63 -6.69 -3.52
C TYR A 64 -8.08 -7.73 -4.58
N PRO A 65 -7.26 -8.09 -5.58
CA PRO A 65 -7.67 -8.91 -6.72
C PRO A 65 -7.77 -10.40 -6.39
N TRP A 66 -8.65 -10.77 -5.46
CA TRP A 66 -8.88 -12.15 -5.04
C TRP A 66 -9.19 -13.10 -6.21
N PHE A 67 -9.76 -12.56 -7.29
CA PHE A 67 -10.02 -13.35 -8.50
C PHE A 67 -8.76 -13.97 -9.11
N ALA A 68 -7.57 -13.41 -8.87
CA ALA A 68 -6.32 -13.97 -9.34
C ALA A 68 -5.95 -15.30 -8.66
N PHE A 69 -6.56 -15.61 -7.51
CA PHE A 69 -6.31 -16.80 -6.70
C PHE A 69 -7.39 -17.88 -6.88
N LEU A 70 -8.51 -17.58 -7.55
CA LEU A 70 -9.71 -18.43 -7.54
C LEU A 70 -9.94 -19.23 -8.81
N GLY A 71 -9.17 -19.02 -9.85
CA GLY A 71 -9.41 -19.68 -11.11
C GLY A 71 -8.21 -19.68 -12.05
N ARG A 72 -8.42 -20.25 -13.25
CA ARG A 72 -7.36 -20.33 -14.27
C ARG A 72 -7.01 -18.92 -14.77
N ALA A 73 -5.70 -18.63 -14.85
CA ALA A 73 -5.20 -17.31 -15.18
C ALA A 73 -5.69 -16.77 -16.55
N LEU A 74 -5.86 -17.65 -17.54
CA LEU A 74 -6.25 -17.23 -18.90
C LEU A 74 -7.75 -17.12 -19.11
N ASP A 75 -8.56 -17.76 -18.28
CA ASP A 75 -10.02 -17.81 -18.47
C ASP A 75 -10.76 -16.94 -17.45
N TYR A 76 -10.37 -17.09 -16.18
CA TYR A 76 -11.09 -16.47 -15.07
C TYR A 76 -10.60 -15.05 -14.76
N VAL A 77 -9.28 -14.84 -14.70
CA VAL A 77 -8.68 -13.54 -14.35
C VAL A 77 -9.10 -12.41 -15.30
N PRO A 78 -9.13 -12.60 -16.64
CA PRO A 78 -9.52 -11.53 -17.56
C PRO A 78 -10.94 -10.98 -17.34
N ARG A 79 -11.86 -11.78 -16.79
CA ARG A 79 -13.24 -11.36 -16.47
C ARG A 79 -13.27 -10.15 -15.53
N PHE A 80 -12.31 -10.05 -14.62
CA PHE A 80 -12.24 -9.03 -13.57
C PHE A 80 -11.14 -8.02 -13.79
N TYR A 81 -10.06 -8.40 -14.48
CA TYR A 81 -8.90 -7.53 -14.71
C TYR A 81 -9.28 -6.23 -15.41
N HIS A 82 -10.12 -6.32 -16.46
CA HIS A 82 -10.61 -5.13 -17.17
C HIS A 82 -11.31 -4.15 -16.20
N LYS A 83 -12.19 -4.68 -15.33
CA LYS A 83 -12.91 -3.85 -14.37
C LYS A 83 -11.96 -3.26 -13.31
N LEU A 84 -11.00 -4.04 -12.81
CA LEU A 84 -9.97 -3.53 -11.92
C LEU A 84 -9.16 -2.41 -12.57
N TYR A 85 -8.72 -2.60 -13.82
CA TYR A 85 -7.93 -1.63 -14.56
C TYR A 85 -8.65 -0.29 -14.75
N LEU A 86 -9.94 -0.33 -15.09
CA LEU A 86 -10.77 0.88 -15.25
C LEU A 86 -11.07 1.58 -13.91
N ASN A 87 -11.01 0.85 -12.81
CA ASN A 87 -11.22 1.37 -11.45
C ASN A 87 -9.92 1.56 -10.66
N ALA A 88 -8.76 1.44 -11.31
CA ALA A 88 -7.48 1.69 -10.66
C ALA A 88 -7.24 3.20 -10.50
N VAL A 89 -6.46 3.55 -9.48
CA VAL A 89 -6.15 4.93 -9.10
C VAL A 89 -5.08 5.51 -10.01
N GLU A 90 -5.34 6.61 -10.66
CA GLU A 90 -4.32 7.44 -11.33
C GLU A 90 -3.79 8.53 -10.38
N VAL A 91 -2.56 8.96 -10.60
CA VAL A 91 -1.93 10.05 -9.82
C VAL A 91 -1.51 11.17 -10.78
N PRO A 92 -2.17 12.35 -10.70
CA PRO A 92 -3.32 12.74 -9.86
C PRO A 92 -4.66 12.19 -10.36
N SER A 93 -5.70 12.20 -9.49
CA SER A 93 -7.07 11.84 -9.86
C SER A 93 -8.10 12.40 -8.88
N ASP A 94 -9.38 12.44 -9.30
CA ASP A 94 -10.50 12.85 -8.43
C ASP A 94 -10.63 11.95 -7.19
N ALA A 95 -10.31 10.66 -7.33
CA ALA A 95 -10.30 9.71 -6.21
C ALA A 95 -9.34 10.16 -5.09
N LEU A 96 -8.10 10.49 -5.47
CA LEU A 96 -7.10 10.99 -4.50
C LEU A 96 -7.44 12.39 -4.01
N ALA A 97 -8.05 13.24 -4.83
CA ALA A 97 -8.48 14.57 -4.42
C ALA A 97 -9.53 14.51 -3.29
N LYS A 98 -10.48 13.56 -3.34
CA LYS A 98 -11.47 13.34 -2.26
C LYS A 98 -10.80 12.88 -0.96
N ILE A 99 -9.86 11.94 -1.03
CA ILE A 99 -9.10 11.48 0.14
C ILE A 99 -8.26 12.63 0.74
N SER A 100 -7.59 13.39 -0.12
CA SER A 100 -6.83 14.60 0.24
C SER A 100 -7.71 15.60 0.99
N GLN A 101 -8.90 15.89 0.47
CA GLN A 101 -9.86 16.79 1.11
C GLN A 101 -10.31 16.25 2.47
N ALA A 102 -10.63 14.94 2.57
CA ALA A 102 -11.00 14.33 3.84
C ALA A 102 -9.87 14.40 4.88
N ALA A 103 -8.63 14.15 4.48
CA ALA A 103 -7.46 14.27 5.35
C ALA A 103 -7.32 15.70 5.90
N ARG A 104 -7.47 16.70 5.03
CA ARG A 104 -7.38 18.13 5.38
C ARG A 104 -8.51 18.58 6.30
N ASP A 105 -9.76 18.28 5.94
CA ASP A 105 -10.94 18.76 6.67
C ASP A 105 -11.04 18.18 8.07
N ASN A 106 -10.41 17.00 8.27
CA ASN A 106 -10.41 16.27 9.53
C ASN A 106 -9.10 16.35 10.30
N ASP A 107 -8.11 17.14 9.84
CA ASP A 107 -6.78 17.30 10.49
C ASP A 107 -6.15 15.95 10.87
N ILE A 108 -6.10 15.01 9.90
CA ILE A 108 -5.63 13.63 10.10
C ILE A 108 -4.68 13.18 8.98
N TYR A 109 -3.61 12.46 9.33
CA TYR A 109 -2.77 11.76 8.37
C TYR A 109 -3.45 10.49 7.88
N VAL A 110 -3.35 10.20 6.59
CA VAL A 110 -3.98 9.02 5.97
C VAL A 110 -2.97 8.20 5.20
N CYS A 111 -2.89 6.90 5.50
CA CYS A 111 -2.23 5.90 4.66
C CYS A 111 -3.30 4.97 4.08
N ILE A 112 -3.48 4.99 2.76
CA ILE A 112 -4.47 4.16 2.07
C ILE A 112 -3.84 3.42 0.90
N SER A 113 -4.12 2.12 0.78
CA SER A 113 -3.55 1.27 -0.26
C SER A 113 -4.53 1.02 -1.40
N GLY A 114 -4.02 0.88 -2.61
CA GLY A 114 -4.84 0.60 -3.79
C GLY A 114 -4.05 0.18 -5.02
N SER A 115 -4.78 -0.24 -6.05
CA SER A 115 -4.22 -0.47 -7.37
C SER A 115 -3.96 0.88 -8.05
N GLU A 116 -2.70 1.23 -8.24
CA GLU A 116 -2.27 2.42 -8.97
C GLU A 116 -2.12 2.08 -10.44
N LYS A 117 -2.65 2.92 -11.32
CA LYS A 117 -2.40 2.88 -12.76
C LYS A 117 -1.37 3.95 -13.14
N ASP A 118 -0.22 3.51 -13.68
CA ASP A 118 0.84 4.38 -14.16
C ASP A 118 1.26 3.94 -15.56
N GLY A 119 1.05 4.83 -16.54
CA GLY A 119 1.15 4.47 -17.94
C GLY A 119 0.17 3.36 -18.31
N GLY A 120 0.67 2.25 -18.85
CA GLY A 120 -0.11 1.06 -19.20
C GLY A 120 -0.13 -0.03 -18.13
N SER A 121 0.48 0.19 -16.96
CA SER A 121 0.72 -0.84 -15.94
C SER A 121 -0.01 -0.56 -14.63
N LEU A 122 -0.31 -1.62 -13.90
CA LEU A 122 -0.85 -1.54 -12.54
C LEU A 122 0.24 -1.83 -11.51
N TYR A 123 0.16 -1.17 -10.37
CA TYR A 123 1.03 -1.35 -9.21
C TYR A 123 0.21 -1.37 -7.93
N LEU A 124 0.66 -2.12 -6.94
CA LEU A 124 0.06 -2.08 -5.60
C LEU A 124 0.76 -1.01 -4.76
N THR A 125 0.01 0.01 -4.34
CA THR A 125 0.57 1.25 -3.83
C THR A 125 -0.13 1.73 -2.57
N GLN A 126 0.65 2.07 -1.53
CA GLN A 126 0.19 2.90 -0.42
C GLN A 126 0.38 4.38 -0.77
N PHE A 127 -0.68 5.17 -0.62
CA PHE A 127 -0.69 6.62 -0.77
C PHE A 127 -0.71 7.27 0.61
N TRP A 128 0.15 8.27 0.82
CA TRP A 128 0.31 8.93 2.09
C TRP A 128 -0.09 10.40 2.00
N PHE A 129 -1.07 10.80 2.80
CA PHE A 129 -1.55 12.17 2.89
C PHE A 129 -1.23 12.74 4.28
N ASN A 130 -0.77 14.01 4.32
CA ASN A 130 -0.66 14.73 5.58
C ASN A 130 -2.01 15.37 5.98
N ASN A 131 -2.05 15.94 7.18
CA ASN A 131 -3.23 16.63 7.71
C ASN A 131 -3.57 17.96 7.03
N LYS A 132 -2.80 18.37 6.01
CA LYS A 132 -3.09 19.54 5.14
C LYS A 132 -3.69 19.11 3.80
N GLY A 133 -3.79 17.79 3.58
CA GLY A 133 -4.26 17.20 2.34
C GLY A 133 -3.17 16.98 1.29
N ASP A 134 -1.90 17.28 1.57
CA ASP A 134 -0.85 17.02 0.61
C ASP A 134 -0.59 15.52 0.47
N LEU A 135 -0.51 15.01 -0.76
CA LEU A 135 0.05 13.69 -1.05
C LEU A 135 1.58 13.78 -0.86
N ILE A 136 2.06 13.41 0.34
CA ILE A 136 3.47 13.54 0.72
C ILE A 136 4.37 12.45 0.13
N GLY A 137 3.79 11.41 -0.43
CA GLY A 137 4.48 10.36 -1.14
C GLY A 137 3.67 9.07 -1.26
N LYS A 138 4.32 8.07 -1.82
CA LYS A 138 3.73 6.74 -2.01
C LYS A 138 4.78 5.65 -1.87
N HIS A 139 4.34 4.46 -1.46
CA HIS A 139 5.12 3.22 -1.47
C HIS A 139 4.47 2.25 -2.44
N ARG A 140 5.18 1.82 -3.49
CA ARG A 140 4.80 0.69 -4.33
C ARG A 140 5.41 -0.59 -3.77
N LYS A 141 4.61 -1.63 -3.57
CA LYS A 141 5.08 -2.94 -3.09
C LYS A 141 6.28 -3.40 -3.90
N MET A 142 7.39 -3.66 -3.22
CA MET A 142 8.68 -3.95 -3.86
C MET A 142 8.63 -5.23 -4.68
N ARG A 143 7.98 -6.25 -4.14
CA ARG A 143 7.74 -7.54 -4.78
C ARG A 143 6.32 -7.98 -4.55
N VAL A 144 5.59 -8.14 -5.63
CA VAL A 144 4.24 -8.69 -5.59
C VAL A 144 4.26 -10.20 -5.41
N SER A 145 3.29 -10.71 -4.64
CA SER A 145 3.29 -12.07 -4.12
C SER A 145 2.44 -13.00 -4.97
N VAL A 146 2.91 -14.22 -5.21
CA VAL A 146 2.15 -15.34 -5.82
C VAL A 146 1.35 -14.90 -7.05
N ALA A 147 0.01 -14.98 -7.01
CA ALA A 147 -0.88 -14.62 -8.10
C ALA A 147 -1.06 -13.10 -8.31
N GLU A 148 -0.62 -12.27 -7.36
CA GLU A 148 -0.54 -10.80 -7.56
C GLU A 148 0.28 -10.43 -8.80
N ARG A 149 1.26 -11.27 -9.18
CA ARG A 149 2.12 -11.10 -10.36
C ARG A 149 1.37 -11.16 -11.69
N LEU A 150 0.14 -11.64 -11.69
CA LEU A 150 -0.76 -11.59 -12.84
C LEU A 150 -1.38 -10.20 -13.04
N ILE A 151 -1.31 -9.36 -12.02
CA ILE A 151 -2.03 -8.09 -11.92
C ILE A 151 -1.07 -6.90 -11.86
N TRP A 152 -0.12 -6.94 -10.91
CA TRP A 152 0.73 -5.80 -10.57
C TRP A 152 2.20 -6.01 -10.94
N GLY A 153 2.86 -4.92 -11.33
CA GLY A 153 4.31 -4.85 -11.45
C GLY A 153 5.00 -4.62 -10.11
N ASP A 154 6.29 -4.95 -10.07
CA ASP A 154 7.14 -4.71 -8.90
C ASP A 154 7.40 -3.21 -8.69
N GLY A 155 7.54 -2.79 -7.45
CA GLY A 155 7.97 -1.46 -7.06
C GLY A 155 9.47 -1.24 -7.26
N SER A 156 9.94 -0.07 -6.85
CA SER A 156 11.36 0.27 -6.85
C SER A 156 11.78 0.92 -5.55
N GLY A 157 13.05 0.83 -5.21
CA GLY A 157 13.59 1.39 -3.97
C GLY A 157 13.43 2.89 -3.79
N SER A 158 13.12 3.64 -4.86
CA SER A 158 12.75 5.06 -4.77
C SER A 158 11.42 5.29 -4.05
N LEU A 159 10.60 4.24 -3.93
CA LEU A 159 9.24 4.28 -3.40
C LEU A 159 9.10 3.49 -2.09
N MET A 160 10.13 3.44 -1.25
CA MET A 160 10.09 3.00 0.16
C MET A 160 10.40 4.18 1.08
N PRO A 161 9.51 5.17 1.20
CA PRO A 161 9.76 6.35 2.00
C PRO A 161 9.46 6.14 3.47
N VAL A 162 10.20 6.86 4.32
CA VAL A 162 9.81 7.19 5.69
C VAL A 162 9.70 8.71 5.75
N PHE A 163 8.54 9.21 6.16
CA PHE A 163 8.21 10.62 6.17
C PHE A 163 8.51 11.24 7.53
N ASP A 164 9.26 12.36 7.55
CA ASP A 164 9.51 13.14 8.76
C ASP A 164 8.35 14.14 8.94
N THR A 165 7.55 13.95 10.00
CA THR A 165 6.31 14.69 10.24
C THR A 165 6.26 15.23 11.68
N GLU A 166 5.24 16.04 11.99
CA GLU A 166 4.98 16.44 13.38
C GLU A 166 4.53 15.27 14.29
N LEU A 167 4.03 14.20 13.72
CA LEU A 167 3.66 12.97 14.43
C LEU A 167 4.83 12.01 14.65
N GLY A 168 6.05 12.38 14.22
CA GLY A 168 7.22 11.53 14.16
C GLY A 168 7.49 11.03 12.75
N ARG A 169 8.25 9.94 12.63
CA ARG A 169 8.62 9.33 11.36
C ARG A 169 7.65 8.20 11.00
N LEU A 170 6.87 8.45 9.96
CA LEU A 170 5.81 7.56 9.49
C LEU A 170 6.26 6.79 8.25
N GLY A 171 5.96 5.51 8.21
CA GLY A 171 6.19 4.66 7.05
C GLY A 171 5.20 3.51 6.97
N GLY A 172 5.37 2.64 5.97
CA GLY A 172 4.52 1.47 5.82
C GLY A 172 4.97 0.54 4.72
N CYS A 173 4.56 -0.71 4.85
CA CYS A 173 4.76 -1.78 3.91
C CYS A 173 3.47 -2.58 3.72
N GLN A 174 3.49 -3.53 2.77
CA GLN A 174 2.30 -4.29 2.39
C GLN A 174 2.56 -5.78 2.48
N CYS A 175 1.71 -6.49 3.22
CA CYS A 175 1.66 -7.95 3.31
C CYS A 175 3.04 -8.56 3.64
N TRP A 176 3.50 -9.52 2.83
CA TRP A 176 4.75 -10.25 3.07
C TRP A 176 6.04 -9.43 2.90
N GLU A 177 5.98 -8.15 2.60
CA GLU A 177 7.15 -7.27 2.79
C GLU A 177 7.63 -7.28 4.25
N HIS A 178 6.72 -7.56 5.20
CA HIS A 178 7.03 -7.70 6.63
C HIS A 178 7.86 -8.96 6.96
N ASP A 179 7.98 -9.91 6.02
CA ASP A 179 8.82 -11.11 6.15
C ASP A 179 10.13 -10.99 5.36
N VAL A 180 10.33 -9.89 4.61
CA VAL A 180 11.56 -9.65 3.83
C VAL A 180 12.57 -8.88 4.67
N ALA A 181 13.57 -9.58 5.20
CA ALA A 181 14.55 -9.00 6.13
C ALA A 181 15.27 -7.74 5.57
N LEU A 182 15.49 -7.65 4.25
CA LEU A 182 16.13 -6.48 3.64
C LEU A 182 15.20 -5.28 3.56
N ASP A 183 13.91 -5.48 3.37
CA ASP A 183 12.91 -4.41 3.36
C ASP A 183 12.75 -3.85 4.78
N ILE A 184 12.65 -4.74 5.78
CA ILE A 184 12.65 -4.37 7.20
C ILE A 184 13.91 -3.55 7.56
N ALA A 185 15.08 -4.00 7.14
CA ALA A 185 16.33 -3.30 7.39
C ALA A 185 16.37 -1.91 6.72
N ALA A 186 15.83 -1.79 5.50
CA ALA A 186 15.76 -0.52 4.78
C ALA A 186 14.83 0.49 5.46
N MET A 187 13.68 0.05 5.99
CA MET A 187 12.75 0.90 6.75
C MET A 187 13.36 1.30 8.10
N ASN A 188 13.91 0.35 8.85
CA ASN A 188 14.54 0.60 10.15
C ASN A 188 15.73 1.57 10.04
N ALA A 189 16.55 1.46 9.00
CA ALA A 189 17.70 2.35 8.77
C ALA A 189 17.29 3.83 8.57
N GLN A 190 16.01 4.11 8.27
CA GLN A 190 15.45 5.44 8.16
C GLN A 190 14.91 5.98 9.49
N ASN A 191 15.04 5.20 10.58
CA ASN A 191 14.52 5.50 11.92
C ASN A 191 13.00 5.73 11.94
N GLU A 192 12.26 4.85 11.31
CA GLU A 192 10.81 4.82 11.38
C GLU A 192 10.34 4.69 12.83
N GLN A 193 9.22 5.33 13.17
CA GLN A 193 8.66 5.33 14.52
C GLN A 193 7.22 4.76 14.55
N VAL A 194 6.45 4.99 13.49
CA VAL A 194 5.10 4.45 13.33
C VAL A 194 4.94 3.88 11.93
N HIS A 195 4.52 2.65 11.88
CA HIS A 195 4.40 1.85 10.66
C HIS A 195 2.96 1.45 10.38
N VAL A 196 2.51 1.59 9.12
CA VAL A 196 1.24 1.06 8.67
C VAL A 196 1.47 -0.24 7.92
N ALA A 197 1.11 -1.36 8.55
CA ALA A 197 1.15 -2.69 7.98
C ALA A 197 -0.18 -3.00 7.29
N SER A 198 -0.23 -2.86 5.97
CA SER A 198 -1.44 -3.12 5.19
C SER A 198 -1.51 -4.59 4.76
N TRP A 199 -2.59 -5.30 5.15
CA TRP A 199 -2.86 -6.71 4.81
C TRP A 199 -4.16 -6.85 4.03
N PRO A 200 -4.26 -7.79 3.06
CA PRO A 200 -5.46 -7.93 2.23
C PRO A 200 -6.54 -8.80 2.90
N GLY A 201 -6.19 -9.51 3.93
CA GLY A 201 -6.96 -10.45 4.72
C GLY A 201 -6.09 -10.97 5.84
N TYR A 202 -6.35 -12.15 6.37
CA TYR A 202 -5.57 -12.76 7.43
C TYR A 202 -4.61 -13.84 6.88
N PHE A 203 -3.30 -13.57 6.90
CA PHE A 203 -2.21 -14.44 6.44
C PHE A 203 -1.05 -14.51 7.44
N ASP A 204 -1.34 -14.85 8.69
CA ASP A 204 -0.34 -14.81 9.78
C ASP A 204 0.29 -13.41 10.00
N ASP A 205 -0.46 -12.39 9.60
CA ASP A 205 -0.18 -10.97 9.73
C ASP A 205 0.18 -10.56 11.16
N ASP A 206 -0.40 -11.21 12.16
CA ASP A 206 -0.10 -11.01 13.57
C ASP A 206 1.37 -11.32 13.89
N ILE A 207 1.88 -12.46 13.42
CA ILE A 207 3.27 -12.88 13.65
C ILE A 207 4.23 -11.92 12.95
N ALA A 208 4.03 -11.67 11.67
CA ALA A 208 4.89 -10.80 10.87
C ALA A 208 4.88 -9.36 11.40
N SER A 209 3.69 -8.81 11.71
CA SER A 209 3.55 -7.45 12.22
C SER A 209 4.17 -7.28 13.62
N LYS A 210 4.01 -8.26 14.51
CA LYS A 210 4.70 -8.26 15.83
C LYS A 210 6.20 -8.40 15.69
N ALA A 211 6.67 -9.28 14.79
CA ALA A 211 8.09 -9.44 14.51
C ALA A 211 8.69 -8.16 13.97
N TYR A 212 7.98 -7.45 13.06
CA TYR A 212 8.39 -6.15 12.56
C TYR A 212 8.54 -5.13 13.70
N ALA A 213 7.52 -5.01 14.57
CA ALA A 213 7.53 -4.09 15.70
C ALA A 213 8.74 -4.33 16.61
N ILE A 214 9.01 -5.59 16.98
CA ILE A 214 10.13 -5.99 17.84
C ILE A 214 11.48 -5.73 17.16
N GLN A 215 11.64 -6.07 15.87
CA GLN A 215 12.90 -5.92 15.14
C GLN A 215 13.28 -4.46 14.90
N THR A 216 12.30 -3.58 14.77
CA THR A 216 12.51 -2.17 14.43
C THR A 216 12.33 -1.22 15.61
N GLY A 217 11.69 -1.67 16.69
CA GLY A 217 11.32 -0.82 17.82
C GLY A 217 10.26 0.22 17.41
N THR A 218 9.27 -0.16 16.62
CA THR A 218 8.30 0.73 15.96
C THR A 218 6.87 0.37 16.38
N PHE A 219 5.99 1.36 16.55
CA PHE A 219 4.55 1.11 16.63
C PHE A 219 4.03 0.63 15.29
N VAL A 220 3.17 -0.40 15.28
CA VAL A 220 2.60 -0.95 14.05
C VAL A 220 1.07 -0.87 14.07
N LEU A 221 0.49 -0.20 13.08
CA LEU A 221 -0.93 -0.21 12.79
C LEU A 221 -1.18 -1.36 11.81
N MET A 222 -1.54 -2.52 12.34
CA MET A 222 -1.87 -3.70 11.54
C MET A 222 -3.30 -3.60 11.05
N THR A 223 -3.50 -3.42 9.75
CA THR A 223 -4.81 -3.27 9.10
C THR A 223 -5.13 -4.48 8.24
N SER A 224 -6.39 -4.86 8.14
CA SER A 224 -6.78 -6.05 7.38
C SER A 224 -8.16 -5.90 6.76
N SER A 225 -8.38 -6.48 5.56
CA SER A 225 -9.68 -6.48 4.91
C SER A 225 -10.60 -7.58 5.46
N VAL A 226 -11.89 -7.35 5.32
CA VAL A 226 -12.94 -8.36 5.42
C VAL A 226 -13.64 -8.51 4.08
N TYR A 227 -14.41 -9.58 3.91
CA TYR A 227 -15.12 -9.90 2.68
C TYR A 227 -16.62 -9.77 2.92
N ASP A 228 -17.32 -9.12 1.99
CA ASP A 228 -18.74 -8.89 2.04
C ASP A 228 -19.50 -9.69 0.98
N ASP A 229 -20.83 -9.63 1.03
CA ASP A 229 -21.71 -10.34 0.09
C ASP A 229 -21.50 -9.87 -1.36
N ARG A 230 -21.09 -8.61 -1.59
CA ARG A 230 -20.81 -8.10 -2.93
C ARG A 230 -19.60 -8.80 -3.53
N LEU A 231 -18.53 -8.96 -2.75
CA LEU A 231 -17.33 -9.68 -3.17
C LEU A 231 -17.67 -11.15 -3.46
N TYR A 232 -18.39 -11.83 -2.56
CA TYR A 232 -18.79 -13.21 -2.76
C TYR A 232 -19.67 -13.37 -4.01
N THR A 233 -20.69 -12.55 -4.15
CA THR A 233 -21.56 -12.58 -5.33
C THR A 233 -20.77 -12.40 -6.61
N MET A 234 -19.87 -11.42 -6.64
CA MET A 234 -19.09 -11.12 -7.84
C MET A 234 -18.12 -12.23 -8.22
N LEU A 235 -17.41 -12.81 -7.25
CA LEU A 235 -16.36 -13.80 -7.50
C LEU A 235 -16.85 -15.25 -7.54
N CYS A 236 -17.97 -15.56 -6.92
CA CYS A 236 -18.49 -16.91 -6.84
C CYS A 236 -19.74 -17.13 -7.72
N THR A 237 -19.96 -16.29 -8.72
CA THR A 237 -21.06 -16.45 -9.69
C THR A 237 -20.49 -16.67 -11.09
N ASP A 238 -21.06 -17.61 -11.84
CA ASP A 238 -20.69 -17.87 -13.22
C ASP A 238 -21.22 -16.78 -14.19
N GLU A 239 -20.98 -16.95 -15.49
CA GLU A 239 -21.39 -16.00 -16.52
C GLU A 239 -22.92 -15.94 -16.71
N ASN A 240 -23.63 -16.98 -16.27
CA ASN A 240 -25.09 -17.09 -16.35
C ASN A 240 -25.78 -16.61 -15.05
N GLY A 241 -25.00 -16.18 -14.05
CA GLY A 241 -25.53 -15.74 -12.76
C GLY A 241 -25.75 -16.87 -11.75
N ASN A 242 -25.28 -18.09 -12.03
CA ASN A 242 -25.41 -19.20 -11.10
C ASN A 242 -24.29 -19.17 -10.06
N LEU A 243 -24.63 -19.47 -8.81
CA LEU A 243 -23.66 -19.55 -7.72
C LEU A 243 -22.77 -20.79 -7.89
N GLU A 244 -21.45 -20.59 -7.84
CA GLU A 244 -20.44 -21.64 -7.82
C GLU A 244 -20.12 -22.00 -6.37
N GLU A 245 -20.89 -22.95 -5.82
CA GLU A 245 -20.88 -23.33 -4.40
C GLU A 245 -19.49 -23.75 -3.90
N ASP A 246 -18.75 -24.52 -4.69
CA ASP A 246 -17.40 -24.98 -4.33
C ASP A 246 -16.43 -23.80 -4.15
N ARG A 247 -16.53 -22.80 -5.03
CA ARG A 247 -15.71 -21.58 -4.94
C ARG A 247 -16.10 -20.74 -3.73
N LEU A 248 -17.39 -20.59 -3.48
CA LEU A 248 -17.88 -19.90 -2.29
C LEU A 248 -17.46 -20.61 -1.00
N ALA A 249 -17.57 -21.95 -0.97
CA ALA A 249 -17.13 -22.75 0.16
C ALA A 249 -15.62 -22.57 0.44
N TYR A 250 -14.80 -22.64 -0.61
CA TYR A 250 -13.36 -22.38 -0.50
C TYR A 250 -13.09 -20.97 0.05
N PHE A 251 -13.73 -19.94 -0.52
CA PHE A 251 -13.53 -18.56 -0.12
C PHE A 251 -13.91 -18.32 1.35
N LYS A 252 -14.97 -18.96 1.82
CA LYS A 252 -15.38 -18.89 3.23
C LYS A 252 -14.44 -19.61 4.21
N THR A 253 -13.50 -20.44 3.72
CA THR A 253 -12.45 -21.02 4.57
C THR A 253 -11.31 -20.03 4.85
N LEU A 254 -11.19 -18.97 4.05
CA LEU A 254 -10.17 -17.95 4.23
C LEU A 254 -10.50 -17.12 5.47
N LYS A 255 -9.51 -16.92 6.32
CA LYS A 255 -9.66 -16.05 7.48
C LYS A 255 -9.80 -14.60 7.04
N GLN A 256 -10.54 -13.81 7.80
CA GLN A 256 -10.86 -12.42 7.46
C GLN A 256 -10.65 -11.52 8.66
N GLY A 257 -9.93 -10.44 8.42
CA GLY A 257 -9.74 -9.40 9.41
C GLY A 257 -8.95 -9.85 10.64
N HIS A 258 -7.93 -9.10 10.96
CA HIS A 258 -7.12 -9.30 12.17
C HIS A 258 -6.42 -7.99 12.52
N THR A 259 -7.22 -6.93 12.64
CA THR A 259 -6.73 -5.56 12.81
C THR A 259 -6.50 -5.25 14.28
N ALA A 260 -5.32 -4.73 14.58
CA ALA A 260 -4.95 -4.24 15.91
C ALA A 260 -3.79 -3.23 15.83
N ILE A 261 -3.46 -2.61 16.95
CA ILE A 261 -2.30 -1.72 17.10
C ILE A 261 -1.30 -2.40 18.03
N ILE A 262 -0.03 -2.44 17.61
CA ILE A 262 1.06 -3.15 18.26
C ILE A 262 2.11 -2.13 18.71
N GLY A 263 2.63 -2.26 19.90
CA GLY A 263 3.72 -1.44 20.43
C GLY A 263 5.11 -1.93 20.01
N PRO A 264 6.16 -1.14 20.24
CA PRO A 264 7.54 -1.47 19.88
C PRO A 264 8.06 -2.73 20.54
N ASP A 265 7.43 -3.17 21.63
CA ASP A 265 7.70 -4.40 22.38
C ASP A 265 6.94 -5.64 21.84
N GLY A 266 6.19 -5.49 20.75
CA GLY A 266 5.37 -6.54 20.16
C GLY A 266 4.04 -6.80 20.89
N ASN A 267 3.76 -6.09 21.98
CA ASN A 267 2.51 -6.24 22.71
C ASN A 267 1.40 -5.38 22.10
N LEU A 268 0.16 -5.85 22.21
CA LEU A 268 -1.01 -5.11 21.74
C LEU A 268 -1.19 -3.81 22.54
N ARG A 269 -1.60 -2.77 21.82
CA ARG A 269 -2.05 -1.49 22.36
C ARG A 269 -3.56 -1.29 22.17
N SER A 270 -4.21 -2.18 21.42
CA SER A 270 -5.67 -2.25 21.26
C SER A 270 -6.13 -3.71 21.32
N ASP A 271 -7.43 -3.92 21.51
CA ASP A 271 -8.05 -5.20 21.20
C ASP A 271 -8.04 -5.43 19.68
N TYR A 272 -8.17 -6.68 19.26
CA TYR A 272 -8.43 -7.01 17.86
C TYR A 272 -9.85 -6.60 17.47
N VAL A 273 -10.00 -6.02 16.29
CA VAL A 273 -11.32 -5.93 15.68
C VAL A 273 -11.83 -7.36 15.41
N PRO A 274 -13.07 -7.70 15.80
CA PRO A 274 -13.59 -9.05 15.65
C PRO A 274 -13.52 -9.55 14.20
N SER A 275 -13.04 -10.77 14.00
CA SER A 275 -12.92 -11.38 12.66
C SER A 275 -14.25 -11.35 11.90
N GLY A 276 -14.20 -11.04 10.61
CA GLY A 276 -15.36 -10.96 9.73
C GLY A 276 -16.30 -9.77 10.03
N LYS A 277 -15.91 -8.83 10.88
CA LYS A 277 -16.66 -7.60 11.17
C LYS A 277 -15.88 -6.38 10.70
N GLU A 278 -16.59 -5.37 10.22
CA GLU A 278 -15.99 -4.06 10.01
C GLU A 278 -15.82 -3.34 11.34
N GLY A 279 -14.76 -2.55 11.44
CA GLY A 279 -14.46 -1.74 12.62
C GLY A 279 -13.11 -1.03 12.50
N ILE A 280 -12.81 -0.23 13.51
CA ILE A 280 -11.55 0.52 13.60
C ILE A 280 -10.94 0.22 14.97
N ALA A 281 -9.69 -0.23 14.99
CA ALA A 281 -8.91 -0.33 16.22
C ALA A 281 -8.30 1.03 16.54
N TYR A 282 -8.39 1.46 17.81
CA TYR A 282 -7.82 2.72 18.30
C TYR A 282 -6.84 2.46 19.44
N ALA A 283 -5.77 3.24 19.47
CA ALA A 283 -4.89 3.33 20.63
C ALA A 283 -4.32 4.74 20.79
N ASP A 284 -4.15 5.17 22.04
CA ASP A 284 -3.28 6.29 22.34
C ASP A 284 -1.84 5.77 22.43
N ILE A 285 -0.95 6.29 21.61
CA ILE A 285 0.46 5.91 21.56
C ILE A 285 1.36 7.03 22.10
N ASP A 286 2.43 6.63 22.77
CA ASP A 286 3.47 7.52 23.26
C ASP A 286 4.79 7.14 22.59
N LEU A 287 5.32 8.00 21.73
CA LEU A 287 6.57 7.68 21.04
C LEU A 287 7.78 7.63 21.98
N GLU A 288 7.68 8.08 23.25
CA GLU A 288 8.73 7.87 24.24
C GLU A 288 8.95 6.40 24.58
N ASP A 289 7.91 5.53 24.46
CA ASP A 289 8.03 4.07 24.63
C ASP A 289 9.10 3.45 23.71
N ILE A 290 9.36 4.08 22.55
CA ILE A 290 10.41 3.66 21.60
C ILE A 290 11.79 3.83 22.21
N ILE A 291 12.00 4.89 23.01
CA ILE A 291 13.29 5.18 23.66
C ILE A 291 13.60 4.07 24.66
N ASP A 292 12.62 3.73 25.50
CA ASP A 292 12.76 2.70 26.52
C ASP A 292 13.03 1.33 25.90
N TYR A 293 12.34 1.01 24.79
CA TYR A 293 12.56 -0.24 24.06
C TYR A 293 13.95 -0.29 23.43
N LYS A 294 14.38 0.78 22.75
CA LYS A 294 15.70 0.85 22.07
C LYS A 294 16.88 0.80 23.02
N TYR A 295 16.69 1.14 24.29
CA TYR A 295 17.73 0.91 25.30
C TYR A 295 18.12 -0.58 25.41
N GLY A 296 17.14 -1.48 25.33
CA GLY A 296 17.37 -2.93 25.34
C GLY A 296 17.80 -3.51 24.00
N PHE A 297 17.22 -3.01 22.89
CA PHE A 297 17.46 -3.52 21.55
C PHE A 297 17.29 -2.45 20.49
N ASP A 298 18.36 -2.09 19.80
CA ASP A 298 18.35 -1.18 18.63
C ASP A 298 19.13 -1.80 17.47
N ALA A 299 18.41 -2.47 16.56
CA ALA A 299 19.00 -3.16 15.42
C ALA A 299 19.69 -2.19 14.42
N ALA A 300 19.27 -0.93 14.35
CA ALA A 300 19.92 0.09 13.53
C ALA A 300 21.09 0.79 14.23
N GLY A 301 21.17 0.67 15.57
CA GLY A 301 22.16 1.31 16.41
C GLY A 301 23.13 0.32 17.05
N GLN A 302 22.93 0.00 18.34
CA GLN A 302 23.89 -0.77 19.14
C GLN A 302 24.05 -2.23 18.71
N TYR A 303 23.03 -2.84 18.06
CA TYR A 303 23.10 -4.21 17.53
C TYR A 303 23.48 -4.26 16.05
N ARG A 304 23.70 -3.12 15.42
CA ARG A 304 24.10 -3.08 14.01
C ARG A 304 25.45 -3.74 13.81
N ASN A 305 25.52 -4.71 12.88
CA ASN A 305 26.80 -5.28 12.47
C ASN A 305 27.60 -4.22 11.69
N GLN A 306 28.70 -3.75 12.28
CA GLN A 306 29.54 -2.69 11.67
C GLN A 306 30.29 -3.14 10.42
N TYR A 307 30.38 -4.45 10.16
CA TYR A 307 31.07 -5.03 9.00
C TYR A 307 30.12 -5.32 7.82
N LEU A 308 28.81 -5.19 8.06
CA LEU A 308 27.79 -5.39 7.04
C LEU A 308 27.25 -4.04 6.58
N THR A 309 27.36 -3.74 5.29
CA THR A 309 26.79 -2.55 4.68
C THR A 309 25.80 -2.97 3.60
N LEU A 310 24.58 -2.50 3.70
CA LEU A 310 23.54 -2.65 2.70
C LEU A 310 23.44 -1.35 1.88
N ASN A 311 23.38 -1.47 0.56
CA ASN A 311 23.13 -0.35 -0.33
C ASN A 311 21.70 -0.41 -0.84
N PHE A 312 20.92 0.62 -0.53
CA PHE A 312 19.54 0.76 -0.99
C PHE A 312 19.49 1.81 -2.09
N TYR A 313 19.18 1.39 -3.31
CA TYR A 313 19.15 2.29 -4.47
C TYR A 313 17.78 2.95 -4.60
N ARG A 314 17.72 4.27 -4.41
CA ARG A 314 16.49 5.07 -4.51
C ARG A 314 16.17 5.56 -5.92
N LYS A 315 17.00 5.23 -6.91
CA LYS A 315 16.73 5.59 -8.30
C LYS A 315 15.89 4.49 -8.96
N PRO A 316 14.82 4.84 -9.69
CA PRO A 316 14.13 3.88 -10.53
C PRO A 316 15.10 3.23 -11.49
N HIS A 317 15.00 1.92 -11.67
CA HIS A 317 15.67 1.26 -12.79
C HIS A 317 14.72 1.32 -13.99
N PRO A 318 15.00 2.15 -15.00
CA PRO A 318 14.16 2.18 -16.19
C PRO A 318 14.23 0.82 -16.88
N PHE A 319 13.09 0.32 -17.33
CA PHE A 319 13.00 -0.92 -18.09
C PHE A 319 13.82 -0.84 -19.39
N CYS A 320 13.83 0.33 -20.00
CA CYS A 320 14.58 0.62 -21.21
C CYS A 320 15.18 2.03 -21.13
N ASN A 321 16.44 2.16 -21.44
CA ASN A 321 17.10 3.44 -21.67
C ASN A 321 17.27 3.63 -23.17
N PHE A 322 16.65 4.66 -23.71
CA PHE A 322 16.94 5.11 -25.07
C PHE A 322 18.17 5.99 -25.00
N ILE A 323 19.25 5.58 -25.67
CA ILE A 323 20.54 6.28 -25.67
C ILE A 323 20.81 6.75 -27.10
N GLY A 324 20.92 8.08 -27.27
CA GLY A 324 21.20 8.72 -28.56
C GLY A 324 20.01 9.50 -29.11
N ASP A 325 20.24 10.25 -30.17
CA ASP A 325 19.27 11.10 -30.85
C ASP A 325 18.49 10.26 -31.87
N GLY A 326 17.60 9.40 -31.37
CA GLY A 326 16.85 8.45 -32.19
C GLY A 326 15.39 8.86 -32.43
N GLU A 327 15.12 10.14 -32.59
CA GLU A 327 13.79 10.55 -33.07
C GLU A 327 13.63 10.10 -34.53
N GLN A 328 12.63 9.25 -34.77
CA GLN A 328 12.22 8.93 -36.13
C GLN A 328 11.31 10.08 -36.59
N ASP A 329 11.75 10.81 -37.58
CA ASP A 329 10.88 11.78 -38.23
C ASP A 329 9.73 11.03 -38.92
N PRO A 330 8.48 11.34 -38.59
CA PRO A 330 7.35 10.71 -39.24
C PRO A 330 7.32 11.13 -40.75
N ILE A 331 7.21 10.13 -41.60
CA ILE A 331 7.01 10.41 -43.05
C ILE A 331 5.53 10.69 -43.25
N SER A 332 5.25 11.88 -43.78
CA SER A 332 3.86 12.29 -44.01
C SER A 332 3.18 11.48 -45.11
N TYR A 333 1.86 11.50 -45.14
CA TYR A 333 1.07 10.88 -46.22
C TYR A 333 1.50 11.37 -47.60
N ASP A 334 1.68 12.68 -47.77
CA ASP A 334 2.06 13.28 -49.04
C ASP A 334 3.45 12.87 -49.52
N GLU A 335 4.40 12.64 -48.60
CA GLU A 335 5.73 12.13 -48.90
C GLU A 335 5.72 10.65 -49.34
N LEU A 336 4.72 9.86 -48.86
CA LEU A 336 4.59 8.45 -49.27
C LEU A 336 3.88 8.26 -50.59
N GLN A 337 3.02 9.23 -51.04
CA GLN A 337 2.20 9.09 -52.26
C GLN A 337 3.01 8.91 -53.55
N PRO A 338 4.16 9.57 -53.79
CA PRO A 338 4.97 9.34 -54.96
C PRO A 338 5.46 7.88 -55.13
N TYR A 339 5.56 7.14 -54.06
CA TYR A 339 6.02 5.71 -54.08
C TYR A 339 4.84 4.75 -54.34
N ALA A 340 3.60 5.13 -54.10
CA ALA A 340 2.41 4.32 -54.38
C ALA A 340 2.13 4.19 -55.91
N ALA A 341 2.59 5.15 -56.72
CA ALA A 341 2.41 5.15 -58.16
C ALA A 341 3.39 4.27 -58.95
N ASN A 342 4.41 3.72 -58.29
CA ASN A 342 5.48 2.92 -58.90
C ASN A 342 5.39 1.40 -58.67
N THR A 343 4.28 0.89 -58.16
CA THR A 343 4.07 -0.57 -58.02
C THR A 343 3.31 -1.10 -59.24
N ASP A 344 3.91 -0.98 -60.41
CA ASP A 344 3.65 -1.92 -61.51
C ASP A 344 4.54 -3.17 -61.25
N MET A 345 4.03 -4.07 -60.38
CA MET A 345 4.66 -5.36 -60.12
C MET A 345 4.20 -6.35 -61.18
N SER A 346 4.63 -6.10 -62.42
CA SER A 346 4.57 -7.09 -63.50
C SER A 346 5.98 -7.41 -63.98
N GLU A 347 6.62 -8.28 -63.21
CA GLU A 347 7.63 -9.26 -63.70
C GLU A 347 7.60 -10.50 -62.79
#